data_adcb22462ca479039f0c73e5275238b7
#
_entry.id   adcb22462ca479039f0c73e5275238b7
#
_cell.length_a   1.000
_cell.length_b   1.000
_cell.length_c   1.000
_cell.angle_alpha   90.00
_cell.angle_beta   90.00
_cell.angle_gamma   90.00
#
_symmetry.space_group_name_H-M   'P 1'
#
loop_
_entity.id
_entity.type
_entity.pdbx_description
1 polymer ?
#
loop_
_entity_poly.entity_id
_entity_poly.type
_entity_poly.pdbx_seq_one_letter_code
_entity_poly.pdbx_strand_id
1 'polypeptide(L)'
;VHSLFFLQYQDFCRHKKSCQFHDSAIITEIGNFRKADNPSITGYEFHVIQLVSQVCPHRLILPYLAETLEELKTREPEPKFPFRARVVLVGSEIDDPEFTKLIETCGAMVVADRYCFGSFPGREQIEIREGETAFDAICRHYLHWNQCARFMDGMKIDQRHSEVKKLADEFKADGVIYENMKFCEFWSYEKILAHHIFTNELGIPTCTIEKEYALGAVGQLRTRFQAFIESLEIKQIQGGK
;
A
#
# COMPACT_ATOMS: atom_id res chain seq x y z
N VAL A 1 9.12 6.67 14.63
CA VAL A 1 9.32 7.37 13.34
C VAL A 1 10.72 7.98 13.29
N HIS A 2 11.17 8.76 14.32
CA HIS A 2 12.51 9.35 14.32
C HIS A 2 13.65 8.33 14.32
N SER A 3 13.52 7.21 15.01
CA SER A 3 14.58 6.18 15.09
C SER A 3 14.75 5.40 13.77
N LEU A 4 13.68 5.13 13.04
CA LEU A 4 13.72 4.49 11.72
C LEU A 4 14.40 5.40 10.69
N PHE A 5 14.08 6.68 10.69
CA PHE A 5 14.71 7.68 9.83
C PHE A 5 16.22 7.78 10.07
N PHE A 6 16.63 7.70 11.34
CA PHE A 6 18.04 7.77 11.73
C PHE A 6 18.83 6.50 11.36
N LEU A 7 18.21 5.33 11.47
CA LEU A 7 18.78 4.06 11.06
C LEU A 7 18.94 3.98 9.53
N GLN A 8 17.93 4.37 8.77
CA GLN A 8 18.03 4.48 7.31
C GLN A 8 19.12 5.46 6.86
N TYR A 9 19.27 6.60 7.58
CA TYR A 9 20.32 7.57 7.31
C TYR A 9 21.72 7.00 7.58
N GLN A 10 21.92 6.27 8.67
CA GLN A 10 23.22 5.68 8.97
C GLN A 10 23.63 4.59 7.97
N ASP A 11 22.71 3.77 7.53
CA ASP A 11 22.98 2.73 6.51
C ASP A 11 23.20 3.37 5.12
N PHE A 12 22.46 4.41 4.77
CA PHE A 12 22.66 5.19 3.54
C PHE A 12 24.06 5.86 3.51
N CYS A 13 24.51 6.43 4.61
CA CYS A 13 25.83 7.08 4.69
C CYS A 13 27.00 6.12 4.73
N ARG A 14 26.85 4.92 5.31
CA ARG A 14 27.92 3.92 5.45
C ARG A 14 28.20 3.12 4.20
N HIS A 15 27.19 2.89 3.36
CA HIS A 15 27.30 2.02 2.18
C HIS A 15 26.92 2.81 0.92
N LYS A 16 27.83 3.71 0.52
CA LYS A 16 27.70 4.47 -0.73
C LYS A 16 27.10 3.62 -1.86
N LYS A 17 25.85 3.93 -2.23
CA LYS A 17 25.17 3.56 -3.47
C LYS A 17 24.53 2.17 -3.62
N SER A 18 24.58 1.18 -2.73
CA SER A 18 24.09 -0.14 -3.16
C SER A 18 22.93 -0.77 -2.39
N CYS A 19 22.83 -0.65 -1.07
CA CYS A 19 21.84 -1.46 -0.34
C CYS A 19 20.39 -0.96 -0.43
N GLN A 20 20.12 0.28 -0.13
CA GLN A 20 18.74 0.80 -0.10
C GLN A 20 18.06 0.84 -1.47
N PHE A 21 18.82 1.05 -2.56
CA PHE A 21 18.33 0.99 -3.92
C PHE A 21 17.97 -0.44 -4.35
N HIS A 22 18.68 -1.43 -3.84
CA HIS A 22 18.46 -2.82 -4.20
C HIS A 22 17.19 -3.37 -3.55
N ASP A 23 16.99 -3.09 -2.28
CA ASP A 23 15.85 -3.60 -1.51
C ASP A 23 14.52 -3.02 -2.02
N SER A 24 14.45 -1.72 -2.26
CA SER A 24 13.23 -1.08 -2.78
C SER A 24 12.89 -1.55 -4.19
N ALA A 25 13.89 -1.83 -5.02
CA ALA A 25 13.67 -2.39 -6.36
C ALA A 25 13.12 -3.82 -6.27
N ILE A 26 13.70 -4.68 -5.43
CA ILE A 26 13.23 -6.06 -5.22
C ILE A 26 11.81 -6.05 -4.65
N ILE A 27 11.53 -5.24 -3.64
CA ILE A 27 10.19 -5.14 -3.04
C ILE A 27 9.17 -4.66 -4.07
N THR A 28 9.53 -3.69 -4.90
CA THR A 28 8.66 -3.22 -5.99
C THR A 28 8.39 -4.34 -6.99
N GLU A 29 9.41 -5.12 -7.36
CA GLU A 29 9.26 -6.26 -8.27
C GLU A 29 8.36 -7.34 -7.66
N ILE A 30 8.56 -7.70 -6.39
CA ILE A 30 7.68 -8.59 -5.64
C ILE A 30 6.23 -8.07 -5.66
N GLY A 31 6.04 -6.77 -5.38
CA GLY A 31 4.73 -6.13 -5.40
C GLY A 31 4.03 -6.23 -6.76
N ASN A 32 4.79 -6.21 -7.85
CA ASN A 32 4.25 -6.28 -9.21
C ASN A 32 3.61 -7.63 -9.55
N PHE A 33 3.94 -8.72 -8.86
CA PHE A 33 3.25 -10.01 -9.06
C PHE A 33 1.75 -9.92 -8.76
N ARG A 34 1.31 -8.94 -7.96
CA ARG A 34 -0.11 -8.70 -7.71
C ARG A 34 -0.87 -8.07 -8.90
N LYS A 35 -0.17 -7.66 -9.97
CA LYS A 35 -0.79 -7.17 -11.22
C LYS A 35 -1.38 -8.30 -12.08
N ALA A 36 -0.90 -9.51 -11.91
CA ALA A 36 -1.41 -10.67 -12.62
C ALA A 36 -2.90 -10.87 -12.34
N ASP A 37 -3.64 -11.43 -13.30
CA ASP A 37 -5.06 -11.72 -13.10
C ASP A 37 -5.26 -12.77 -12.01
N ASN A 38 -4.32 -13.70 -11.88
CA ASN A 38 -4.24 -14.67 -10.78
C ASN A 38 -2.86 -14.50 -10.10
N PRO A 39 -2.74 -13.67 -9.05
CA PRO A 39 -1.46 -13.38 -8.41
C PRO A 39 -0.87 -14.59 -7.68
N SER A 40 0.45 -14.76 -7.75
CA SER A 40 1.20 -15.77 -6.99
C SER A 40 1.55 -15.34 -5.57
N ILE A 41 1.23 -14.10 -5.20
CA ILE A 41 1.42 -13.55 -3.85
C ILE A 41 0.16 -12.81 -3.41
N THR A 42 -0.24 -13.00 -2.17
CA THR A 42 -1.38 -12.29 -1.57
C THR A 42 -0.99 -10.90 -1.07
N GLY A 43 -1.98 -10.03 -0.86
CA GLY A 43 -1.76 -8.73 -0.22
C GLY A 43 -1.27 -8.90 1.23
N TYR A 44 -1.73 -9.93 1.94
CA TYR A 44 -1.24 -10.27 3.26
C TYR A 44 0.25 -10.61 3.28
N GLU A 45 0.69 -11.52 2.40
CA GLU A 45 2.12 -11.89 2.29
C GLU A 45 2.98 -10.67 1.95
N PHE A 46 2.51 -9.86 1.00
CA PHE A 46 3.21 -8.63 0.64
C PHE A 46 3.27 -7.61 1.78
N HIS A 47 2.20 -7.47 2.56
CA HIS A 47 2.19 -6.61 3.74
C HIS A 47 3.23 -7.06 4.78
N VAL A 48 3.35 -8.37 5.02
CA VAL A 48 4.39 -8.93 5.90
C VAL A 48 5.79 -8.59 5.38
N ILE A 49 6.04 -8.75 4.08
CA ILE A 49 7.32 -8.39 3.45
C ILE A 49 7.64 -6.91 3.65
N GLN A 50 6.67 -6.03 3.39
CA GLN A 50 6.82 -4.59 3.61
C GLN A 50 7.16 -4.25 5.05
N LEU A 51 6.43 -4.83 6.00
CA LEU A 51 6.63 -4.58 7.41
C LEU A 51 8.02 -5.04 7.87
N VAL A 52 8.44 -6.24 7.49
CA VAL A 52 9.77 -6.76 7.78
C VAL A 52 10.85 -5.87 7.18
N SER A 53 10.66 -5.38 5.96
CA SER A 53 11.62 -4.49 5.29
C SER A 53 11.82 -3.15 6.00
N GLN A 54 10.81 -2.69 6.73
CA GLN A 54 10.87 -1.43 7.46
C GLN A 54 11.43 -1.56 8.88
N VAL A 55 11.31 -2.73 9.51
CA VAL A 55 11.73 -2.93 10.91
C VAL A 55 13.04 -3.69 11.07
N CYS A 56 13.43 -4.47 10.06
CA CYS A 56 14.67 -5.26 10.12
C CYS A 56 15.84 -4.54 9.41
N PRO A 57 17.07 -4.73 9.86
CA PRO A 57 18.24 -4.24 9.14
C PRO A 57 18.34 -4.84 7.73
N HIS A 58 18.47 -4.00 6.71
CA HIS A 58 18.48 -4.42 5.29
C HIS A 58 19.46 -5.56 4.97
N ARG A 59 20.66 -5.52 5.54
CA ARG A 59 21.67 -6.58 5.35
C ARG A 59 21.20 -7.98 5.76
N LEU A 60 20.25 -8.06 6.69
CA LEU A 60 19.72 -9.33 7.18
C LEU A 60 18.57 -9.84 6.29
N ILE A 61 17.77 -8.93 5.74
CA ILE A 61 16.58 -9.31 4.96
C ILE A 61 16.85 -9.46 3.47
N LEU A 62 17.87 -8.78 2.93
CA LEU A 62 18.14 -8.76 1.49
C LEU A 62 18.28 -10.17 0.87
N PRO A 63 18.99 -11.14 1.48
CA PRO A 63 19.05 -12.50 0.95
C PRO A 63 17.67 -13.16 0.85
N TYR A 64 16.82 -12.98 1.86
CA TYR A 64 15.48 -13.53 1.89
C TYR A 64 14.54 -12.86 0.87
N LEU A 65 14.66 -11.54 0.67
CA LEU A 65 13.92 -10.85 -0.37
C LEU A 65 14.30 -11.36 -1.77
N ALA A 66 15.58 -11.56 -2.02
CA ALA A 66 16.06 -12.11 -3.29
C ALA A 66 15.57 -13.55 -3.49
N GLU A 67 15.61 -14.40 -2.47
CA GLU A 67 15.08 -15.77 -2.51
C GLU A 67 13.56 -15.78 -2.76
N THR A 68 12.81 -14.93 -2.06
CA THR A 68 11.37 -14.77 -2.26
C THR A 68 11.05 -14.34 -3.70
N LEU A 69 11.82 -13.40 -4.26
CA LEU A 69 11.62 -12.96 -5.64
C LEU A 69 11.83 -14.11 -6.63
N GLU A 70 12.88 -14.92 -6.46
CA GLU A 70 13.12 -16.08 -7.33
C GLU A 70 12.04 -17.16 -7.17
N GLU A 71 11.58 -17.40 -5.95
CA GLU A 71 10.45 -18.30 -5.70
C GLU A 71 9.19 -17.85 -6.43
N LEU A 72 8.82 -16.56 -6.32
CA LEU A 72 7.62 -16.00 -6.93
C LEU A 72 7.63 -16.07 -8.47
N LYS A 73 8.79 -16.12 -9.12
CA LYS A 73 8.90 -16.30 -10.58
C LYS A 73 8.42 -17.67 -11.03
N THR A 74 8.47 -18.65 -10.16
CA THR A 74 8.10 -20.06 -10.46
C THR A 74 6.90 -20.55 -9.68
N ARG A 75 6.46 -19.80 -8.68
CA ARG A 75 5.33 -20.15 -7.80
C ARG A 75 4.02 -20.09 -8.56
N GLU A 76 3.34 -21.21 -8.63
CA GLU A 76 1.99 -21.26 -9.16
C GLU A 76 1.01 -20.56 -8.21
N PRO A 77 0.04 -19.79 -8.72
CA PRO A 77 -1.00 -19.21 -7.91
C PRO A 77 -1.78 -20.28 -7.15
N GLU A 78 -2.06 -20.06 -5.87
CA GLU A 78 -2.84 -21.02 -5.09
C GLU A 78 -4.29 -21.11 -5.60
N PRO A 79 -4.75 -22.28 -6.06
CA PRO A 79 -6.13 -22.44 -6.53
C PRO A 79 -7.18 -22.23 -5.43
N LYS A 80 -6.74 -22.18 -4.16
CA LYS A 80 -7.59 -22.09 -2.98
C LYS A 80 -7.98 -20.67 -2.57
N PHE A 81 -7.49 -19.65 -3.27
CA PHE A 81 -7.82 -18.26 -3.00
C PHE A 81 -8.71 -17.66 -4.10
N PRO A 82 -9.97 -18.11 -4.23
CA PRO A 82 -10.88 -17.47 -5.15
C PRO A 82 -11.26 -16.10 -4.60
N PHE A 83 -10.66 -15.04 -5.10
CA PHE A 83 -11.12 -13.70 -4.83
C PHE A 83 -12.17 -13.26 -5.87
N ARG A 84 -13.13 -12.44 -5.45
CA ARG A 84 -14.23 -11.93 -6.26
C ARG A 84 -14.03 -10.50 -6.73
N ALA A 85 -13.12 -9.77 -6.06
CA ALA A 85 -12.82 -8.38 -6.37
C ALA A 85 -11.35 -8.06 -6.06
N ARG A 86 -10.80 -7.10 -6.79
CA ARG A 86 -9.46 -6.56 -6.62
C ARG A 86 -9.58 -5.18 -5.99
N VAL A 87 -8.84 -4.91 -4.92
CA VAL A 87 -8.96 -3.64 -4.19
C VAL A 87 -7.61 -3.00 -3.92
N VAL A 88 -7.58 -1.68 -3.95
CA VAL A 88 -6.48 -0.88 -3.40
C VAL A 88 -6.79 -0.54 -1.95
N LEU A 89 -5.87 -0.79 -1.05
CA LEU A 89 -5.98 -0.42 0.36
C LEU A 89 -5.20 0.87 0.61
N VAL A 90 -5.91 1.91 1.02
CA VAL A 90 -5.35 3.23 1.34
C VAL A 90 -5.68 3.56 2.78
N GLY A 91 -4.78 4.21 3.49
CA GLY A 91 -5.13 4.59 4.84
C GLY A 91 -4.03 5.25 5.63
N SER A 92 -4.33 5.39 6.89
CA SER A 92 -3.46 5.95 7.91
C SER A 92 -2.37 4.96 8.32
N GLU A 93 -2.41 4.49 9.51
CA GLU A 93 -1.42 3.56 10.04
C GLU A 93 -1.99 2.13 10.06
N ILE A 94 -1.51 1.31 9.13
CA ILE A 94 -1.87 -0.10 9.03
C ILE A 94 -0.57 -0.89 9.17
N ASP A 95 -0.25 -1.27 10.39
CA ASP A 95 0.94 -2.04 10.77
C ASP A 95 0.62 -3.48 11.19
N ASP A 96 -0.66 -3.84 11.17
CA ASP A 96 -1.14 -5.18 11.48
C ASP A 96 -1.55 -5.92 10.19
N PRO A 97 -0.75 -6.90 9.70
CA PRO A 97 -1.08 -7.67 8.51
C PRO A 97 -2.41 -8.44 8.61
N GLU A 98 -2.88 -8.76 9.81
CA GLU A 98 -4.17 -9.42 10.00
C GLU A 98 -5.35 -8.58 9.51
N PHE A 99 -5.20 -7.25 9.45
CA PHE A 99 -6.20 -6.39 8.84
C PHE A 99 -6.31 -6.63 7.32
N THR A 100 -5.19 -6.71 6.62
CA THR A 100 -5.15 -7.07 5.19
C THR A 100 -5.71 -8.48 4.97
N LYS A 101 -5.33 -9.43 5.79
CA LYS A 101 -5.84 -10.80 5.74
C LYS A 101 -7.35 -10.87 5.99
N LEU A 102 -7.88 -10.03 6.89
CA LEU A 102 -9.32 -9.94 7.12
C LEU A 102 -10.06 -9.52 5.84
N ILE A 103 -9.55 -8.52 5.11
CA ILE A 103 -10.12 -8.09 3.82
C ILE A 103 -10.10 -9.25 2.82
N GLU A 104 -8.98 -9.96 2.71
CA GLU A 104 -8.81 -11.07 1.76
C GLU A 104 -9.69 -12.27 2.13
N THR A 105 -9.86 -12.59 3.42
CA THR A 105 -10.80 -13.64 3.85
C THR A 105 -12.28 -13.31 3.59
N CYS A 106 -12.59 -12.06 3.30
CA CYS A 106 -13.94 -11.65 2.84
C CYS A 106 -14.16 -11.85 1.33
N GLY A 107 -13.11 -12.24 0.59
CA GLY A 107 -13.18 -12.52 -0.83
C GLY A 107 -12.67 -11.41 -1.74
N ALA A 108 -11.91 -10.44 -1.23
CA ALA A 108 -11.14 -9.51 -2.03
C ALA A 108 -9.68 -9.96 -2.15
N MET A 109 -8.99 -9.41 -3.13
CA MET A 109 -7.52 -9.43 -3.23
C MET A 109 -7.00 -8.01 -3.06
N VAL A 110 -6.14 -7.76 -2.08
CA VAL A 110 -5.47 -6.47 -1.92
C VAL A 110 -4.30 -6.40 -2.89
N VAL A 111 -4.56 -5.87 -4.07
CA VAL A 111 -3.60 -5.86 -5.19
C VAL A 111 -2.60 -4.73 -5.11
N ALA A 112 -2.96 -3.63 -4.48
CA ALA A 112 -2.06 -2.51 -4.22
C ALA A 112 -2.41 -1.86 -2.89
N ASP A 113 -1.48 -1.13 -2.36
CA ASP A 113 -1.62 -0.48 -1.07
C ASP A 113 -0.94 0.89 -1.06
N ARG A 114 -1.44 1.78 -0.17
CA ARG A 114 -0.89 3.10 0.06
C ARG A 114 -1.13 3.54 1.51
N TYR A 115 -0.32 3.04 2.41
CA TYR A 115 -0.28 3.42 3.82
C TYR A 115 1.17 3.40 4.33
N CYS A 116 1.43 3.99 5.51
CA CYS A 116 2.79 4.28 5.98
C CYS A 116 3.68 3.03 6.14
N PHE A 117 3.12 1.93 6.64
CA PHE A 117 3.81 0.63 6.80
C PHE A 117 3.63 -0.31 5.61
N GLY A 118 3.03 0.18 4.54
CA GLY A 118 2.90 -0.53 3.27
C GLY A 118 3.90 -0.02 2.23
N SER A 119 3.48 0.00 0.97
CA SER A 119 4.32 0.36 -0.16
C SER A 119 4.60 1.87 -0.31
N PHE A 120 3.98 2.72 0.52
CA PHE A 120 4.12 4.17 0.43
C PHE A 120 5.57 4.67 0.49
N PRO A 121 6.43 4.25 1.44
CA PRO A 121 7.78 4.80 1.56
C PRO A 121 8.76 4.32 0.49
N GLY A 122 8.51 3.18 -0.15
CA GLY A 122 9.48 2.47 -0.98
C GLY A 122 9.17 2.43 -2.48
N ARG A 123 8.10 3.08 -2.95
CA ARG A 123 7.71 3.01 -4.37
C ARG A 123 8.61 3.83 -5.29
N GLU A 124 9.26 4.85 -4.79
CA GLU A 124 10.15 5.69 -5.59
C GLU A 124 11.56 5.72 -5.03
N GLN A 125 12.52 5.67 -5.92
CA GLN A 125 13.92 5.77 -5.57
C GLN A 125 14.31 7.23 -5.29
N ILE A 126 15.16 7.43 -4.29
CA ILE A 126 15.72 8.74 -3.97
C ILE A 126 16.89 9.04 -4.91
N GLU A 127 16.71 9.99 -5.81
CA GLU A 127 17.76 10.47 -6.68
C GLU A 127 18.59 11.54 -5.98
N ILE A 128 19.90 11.38 -5.98
CA ILE A 128 20.85 12.40 -5.51
C ILE A 128 21.24 13.25 -6.71
N ARG A 129 20.89 14.54 -6.67
CA ARG A 129 21.21 15.51 -7.72
C ARG A 129 22.67 15.97 -7.62
N GLU A 130 23.18 16.52 -8.72
CA GLU A 130 24.54 17.08 -8.74
C GLU A 130 24.70 18.17 -7.67
N GLY A 131 25.73 18.08 -6.84
CA GLY A 131 26.00 19.01 -5.74
C GLY A 131 25.13 18.82 -4.49
N GLU A 132 24.19 17.86 -4.50
CA GLU A 132 23.32 17.57 -3.35
C GLU A 132 23.96 16.56 -2.39
N THR A 133 23.83 16.80 -1.09
CA THR A 133 24.23 15.78 -0.11
C THR A 133 23.14 14.68 -0.01
N ALA A 134 23.52 13.50 0.46
CA ALA A 134 22.57 12.43 0.70
C ALA A 134 21.45 12.85 1.68
N PHE A 135 21.77 13.69 2.66
CA PHE A 135 20.78 14.21 3.60
C PHE A 135 19.79 15.15 2.92
N ASP A 136 20.28 16.07 2.10
CA ASP A 136 19.40 16.99 1.35
C ASP A 136 18.48 16.23 0.40
N ALA A 137 18.99 15.19 -0.28
CA ALA A 137 18.21 14.34 -1.16
C ALA A 137 17.08 13.61 -0.39
N ILE A 138 17.36 13.07 0.78
CA ILE A 138 16.37 12.43 1.65
C ILE A 138 15.31 13.45 2.11
N CYS A 139 15.75 14.60 2.61
CA CYS A 139 14.84 15.66 3.05
C CYS A 139 13.94 16.12 1.90
N ARG A 140 14.52 16.42 0.73
CA ARG A 140 13.78 16.82 -0.46
C ARG A 140 12.77 15.75 -0.86
N HIS A 141 13.19 14.49 -0.96
CA HIS A 141 12.32 13.39 -1.37
C HIS A 141 11.11 13.29 -0.44
N TYR A 142 11.32 13.13 0.86
CA TYR A 142 10.22 12.93 1.79
C TYR A 142 9.35 14.17 2.02
N LEU A 143 9.87 15.38 1.87
CA LEU A 143 9.07 16.60 1.96
C LEU A 143 8.20 16.82 0.71
N HIS A 144 8.76 16.59 -0.48
CA HIS A 144 8.02 16.74 -1.73
C HIS A 144 7.09 15.57 -2.00
N TRP A 145 7.55 14.35 -1.72
CA TRP A 145 6.82 13.13 -1.99
C TRP A 145 5.82 12.75 -0.89
N ASN A 146 5.91 13.40 0.27
CA ASN A 146 5.03 13.09 1.38
C ASN A 146 3.57 13.39 1.02
N GLN A 147 2.77 12.34 0.98
CA GLN A 147 1.35 12.39 0.65
C GLN A 147 0.47 12.04 1.86
N CYS A 148 1.01 12.17 3.07
CA CYS A 148 0.21 12.06 4.28
C CYS A 148 -0.91 13.12 4.26
N ALA A 149 -2.11 12.74 4.66
CA ALA A 149 -3.27 13.63 4.72
C ALA A 149 -3.04 14.85 5.63
N ARG A 150 -1.98 14.86 6.45
CA ARG A 150 -1.54 16.02 7.21
C ARG A 150 -1.18 17.23 6.34
N PHE A 151 -0.74 16.99 5.11
CA PHE A 151 -0.44 18.04 4.14
C PHE A 151 -1.69 18.31 3.30
N MET A 152 -2.45 19.33 3.72
CA MET A 152 -3.81 19.64 3.26
C MET A 152 -3.88 20.74 2.19
N ASP A 153 -2.78 21.08 1.53
CA ASP A 153 -2.85 21.99 0.38
C ASP A 153 -3.46 21.28 -0.85
N GLY A 154 -4.09 22.08 -1.74
CA GLY A 154 -4.80 21.55 -2.90
C GLY A 154 -3.92 20.68 -3.80
N MET A 155 -2.68 21.11 -4.04
CA MET A 155 -1.74 20.34 -4.88
C MET A 155 -1.43 18.96 -4.28
N LYS A 156 -1.27 18.88 -2.95
CA LYS A 156 -1.02 17.60 -2.27
C LYS A 156 -2.24 16.69 -2.22
N ILE A 157 -3.42 17.26 -2.14
CA ILE A 157 -4.69 16.53 -2.26
C ILE A 157 -4.79 15.91 -3.65
N ASP A 158 -4.62 16.70 -4.70
CA ASP A 158 -4.69 16.23 -6.09
C ASP A 158 -3.63 15.17 -6.39
N GLN A 159 -2.39 15.37 -5.92
CA GLN A 159 -1.32 14.40 -6.05
C GLN A 159 -1.68 13.07 -5.37
N ARG A 160 -2.24 13.12 -4.18
CA ARG A 160 -2.66 11.94 -3.41
C ARG A 160 -3.73 11.14 -4.13
N HIS A 161 -4.76 11.84 -4.64
CA HIS A 161 -5.85 11.19 -5.38
C HIS A 161 -5.39 10.65 -6.73
N SER A 162 -4.56 11.39 -7.46
CA SER A 162 -4.02 10.92 -8.75
C SER A 162 -3.17 9.67 -8.59
N GLU A 163 -2.38 9.57 -7.53
CA GLU A 163 -1.58 8.37 -7.26
C GLU A 163 -2.43 7.16 -6.90
N VAL A 164 -3.49 7.33 -6.10
CA VAL A 164 -4.42 6.24 -5.80
C VAL A 164 -5.15 5.79 -7.07
N LYS A 165 -5.59 6.74 -7.91
CA LYS A 165 -6.19 6.42 -9.20
C LYS A 165 -5.22 5.65 -10.10
N LYS A 166 -3.98 6.11 -10.21
CA LYS A 166 -2.92 5.43 -10.97
C LYS A 166 -2.70 4.00 -10.49
N LEU A 167 -2.68 3.78 -9.17
CA LEU A 167 -2.60 2.43 -8.59
C LEU A 167 -3.82 1.58 -8.95
N ALA A 168 -5.02 2.14 -8.86
CA ALA A 168 -6.24 1.42 -9.22
C ALA A 168 -6.22 0.98 -10.69
N ASP A 169 -5.80 1.87 -11.59
CA ASP A 169 -5.68 1.56 -13.02
C ASP A 169 -4.57 0.52 -13.28
N GLU A 170 -3.38 0.73 -12.71
CA GLU A 170 -2.19 -0.10 -12.92
C GLU A 170 -2.40 -1.55 -12.43
N PHE A 171 -3.09 -1.72 -11.30
CA PHE A 171 -3.37 -3.02 -10.70
C PHE A 171 -4.76 -3.55 -11.03
N LYS A 172 -5.49 -2.93 -11.96
CA LYS A 172 -6.83 -3.32 -12.38
C LYS A 172 -7.78 -3.50 -11.19
N ALA A 173 -7.79 -2.56 -10.28
CA ALA A 173 -8.63 -2.64 -9.08
C ALA A 173 -10.09 -2.30 -9.41
N ASP A 174 -11.01 -3.05 -8.80
CA ASP A 174 -12.45 -2.85 -8.92
C ASP A 174 -12.96 -1.77 -7.95
N GLY A 175 -12.19 -1.50 -6.89
CA GLY A 175 -12.54 -0.49 -5.89
C GLY A 175 -11.41 -0.15 -4.94
N VAL A 176 -11.67 0.83 -4.09
CA VAL A 176 -10.70 1.35 -3.11
C VAL A 176 -11.26 1.22 -1.70
N ILE A 177 -10.46 0.74 -0.77
CA ILE A 177 -10.78 0.74 0.66
C ILE A 177 -9.94 1.84 1.32
N TYR A 178 -10.63 2.86 1.88
CA TYR A 178 -10.01 3.91 2.68
C TYR A 178 -10.16 3.60 4.17
N GLU A 179 -9.04 3.35 4.83
CA GLU A 179 -8.98 3.19 6.27
C GLU A 179 -8.58 4.51 6.92
N ASN A 180 -9.22 4.86 8.02
CA ASN A 180 -8.66 5.82 8.95
C ASN A 180 -8.67 5.29 10.38
N MET A 181 -7.58 5.55 11.08
CA MET A 181 -7.51 5.29 12.50
C MET A 181 -8.37 6.31 13.26
N LYS A 182 -9.15 5.85 14.23
CA LYS A 182 -9.91 6.72 15.12
C LYS A 182 -9.00 7.80 15.72
N PHE A 183 -9.53 9.00 15.83
CA PHE A 183 -8.86 10.19 16.33
C PHE A 183 -7.75 10.76 15.41
N CYS A 184 -7.55 10.20 14.22
CA CYS A 184 -6.72 10.84 13.20
C CYS A 184 -7.58 11.82 12.38
N GLU A 185 -7.61 13.07 12.78
CA GLU A 185 -8.42 14.13 12.15
C GLU A 185 -8.09 14.28 10.65
N PHE A 186 -6.81 14.25 10.29
CA PHE A 186 -6.37 14.45 8.91
C PHE A 186 -6.92 13.36 7.97
N TRP A 187 -6.81 12.09 8.36
CA TRP A 187 -7.35 11.00 7.58
C TRP A 187 -8.87 10.93 7.64
N SER A 188 -9.50 11.46 8.69
CA SER A 188 -10.96 11.57 8.75
C SER A 188 -11.51 12.53 7.71
N TYR A 189 -10.87 13.68 7.49
CA TYR A 189 -11.22 14.60 6.41
C TYR A 189 -10.90 14.01 5.04
N GLU A 190 -9.71 13.45 4.88
CA GLU A 190 -9.28 12.82 3.63
C GLU A 190 -10.22 11.72 3.19
N LYS A 191 -10.65 10.86 4.09
CA LYS A 191 -11.59 9.78 3.83
C LYS A 191 -12.91 10.27 3.22
N ILE A 192 -13.45 11.38 3.73
CA ILE A 192 -14.71 11.96 3.23
C ILE A 192 -14.50 12.54 1.83
N LEU A 193 -13.43 13.33 1.67
CA LEU A 193 -13.10 13.96 0.39
C LEU A 193 -12.79 12.92 -0.69
N ALA A 194 -11.95 11.95 -0.36
CA ALA A 194 -11.60 10.87 -1.27
C ALA A 194 -12.82 10.03 -1.68
N HIS A 195 -13.70 9.71 -0.73
CA HIS A 195 -14.91 8.97 -1.04
C HIS A 195 -15.77 9.72 -2.06
N HIS A 196 -15.94 11.03 -1.88
CA HIS A 196 -16.70 11.88 -2.82
C HIS A 196 -16.06 11.87 -4.22
N ILE A 197 -14.76 12.16 -4.30
CA ILE A 197 -14.03 12.24 -5.58
C ILE A 197 -14.03 10.90 -6.30
N PHE A 198 -13.63 9.83 -5.62
CA PHE A 198 -13.52 8.52 -6.26
C PHE A 198 -14.88 7.96 -6.68
N THR A 199 -15.89 8.07 -5.83
CA THR A 199 -17.21 7.50 -6.13
C THR A 199 -17.97 8.34 -7.13
N ASN A 200 -18.04 9.67 -6.94
CA ASN A 200 -18.94 10.55 -7.71
C ASN A 200 -18.28 11.15 -8.97
N GLU A 201 -16.97 11.42 -8.93
CA GLU A 201 -16.29 12.07 -10.06
C GLU A 201 -15.55 11.05 -10.93
N LEU A 202 -14.87 10.06 -10.32
CA LEU A 202 -14.06 9.07 -11.03
C LEU A 202 -14.80 7.76 -11.29
N GLY A 203 -15.97 7.55 -10.69
CA GLY A 203 -16.75 6.32 -10.85
C GLY A 203 -16.11 5.06 -10.25
N ILE A 204 -15.11 5.22 -9.37
CA ILE A 204 -14.43 4.13 -8.69
C ILE A 204 -15.13 3.86 -7.34
N PRO A 205 -15.72 2.68 -7.14
CA PRO A 205 -16.35 2.33 -5.86
C PRO A 205 -15.38 2.44 -4.69
N THR A 206 -15.84 3.04 -3.59
CA THR A 206 -14.99 3.29 -2.43
C THR A 206 -15.70 2.88 -1.15
N CYS A 207 -15.02 2.07 -0.33
CA CYS A 207 -15.43 1.71 1.01
C CYS A 207 -14.59 2.48 2.04
N THR A 208 -15.24 3.17 2.96
CA THR A 208 -14.54 3.87 4.03
C THR A 208 -14.66 3.11 5.35
N ILE A 209 -13.54 2.86 6.01
CA ILE A 209 -13.46 2.12 7.27
C ILE A 209 -12.80 3.00 8.32
N GLU A 210 -13.35 2.95 9.53
CA GLU A 210 -12.71 3.51 10.70
C GLU A 210 -12.40 2.40 11.68
N LYS A 211 -11.16 2.34 12.16
CA LYS A 211 -10.71 1.34 13.13
C LYS A 211 -9.95 1.97 14.28
N GLU A 212 -9.86 1.25 15.38
CA GLU A 212 -8.90 1.54 16.45
C GLU A 212 -7.52 0.98 16.09
N TYR A 213 -6.49 1.37 16.82
CA TYR A 213 -5.14 0.87 16.58
C TYR A 213 -5.09 -0.66 16.66
N ALA A 214 -5.58 -1.23 17.74
CA ALA A 214 -5.75 -2.68 17.81
C ALA A 214 -6.92 -3.13 16.93
N LEU A 215 -6.77 -4.27 16.26
CA LEU A 215 -7.81 -4.84 15.44
C LEU A 215 -8.96 -5.33 16.33
N GLY A 216 -9.93 -4.44 16.55
CA GLY A 216 -11.18 -4.72 17.27
C GLY A 216 -12.35 -4.83 16.31
N ALA A 217 -13.53 -5.15 16.86
CA ALA A 217 -14.80 -5.19 16.13
C ALA A 217 -14.73 -5.98 14.79
N VAL A 218 -13.96 -7.07 14.75
CA VAL A 218 -13.70 -7.89 13.55
C VAL A 218 -14.98 -8.30 12.83
N GLY A 219 -16.04 -8.65 13.58
CA GLY A 219 -17.33 -9.02 12.99
C GLY A 219 -17.98 -7.88 12.19
N GLN A 220 -17.93 -6.65 12.70
CA GLN A 220 -18.47 -5.48 12.02
C GLN A 220 -17.65 -5.15 10.76
N LEU A 221 -16.32 -5.20 10.87
CA LEU A 221 -15.43 -4.99 9.74
C LEU A 221 -15.68 -6.03 8.65
N ARG A 222 -15.79 -7.29 9.02
CA ARG A 222 -16.10 -8.39 8.09
C ARG A 222 -17.41 -8.14 7.33
N THR A 223 -18.47 -7.78 8.02
CA THR A 223 -19.76 -7.48 7.41
C THR A 223 -19.65 -6.32 6.39
N ARG A 224 -18.92 -5.27 6.73
CA ARG A 224 -18.72 -4.12 5.83
C ARG A 224 -17.89 -4.49 4.61
N PHE A 225 -16.82 -5.26 4.77
CA PHE A 225 -16.01 -5.72 3.65
C PHE A 225 -16.82 -6.65 2.73
N GLN A 226 -17.56 -7.61 3.29
CA GLN A 226 -18.40 -8.50 2.51
C GLN A 226 -19.43 -7.73 1.69
N ALA A 227 -20.16 -6.78 2.31
CA ALA A 227 -21.14 -5.96 1.59
C ALA A 227 -20.49 -5.13 0.47
N PHE A 228 -19.29 -4.59 0.70
CA PHE A 228 -18.57 -3.85 -0.33
C PHE A 228 -18.15 -4.76 -1.49
N ILE A 229 -17.57 -5.91 -1.20
CA ILE A 229 -17.12 -6.88 -2.21
C ILE A 229 -18.30 -7.39 -3.05
N GLU A 230 -19.43 -7.68 -2.41
CA GLU A 230 -20.69 -8.05 -3.11
C GLU A 230 -21.16 -6.93 -4.04
N SER A 231 -21.04 -5.68 -3.62
CA SER A 231 -21.39 -4.54 -4.48
C SER A 231 -20.47 -4.41 -5.70
N LEU A 232 -19.18 -4.72 -5.55
CA LEU A 232 -18.23 -4.75 -6.66
C LEU A 232 -18.56 -5.86 -7.65
N GLU A 233 -18.85 -7.05 -7.15
CA GLU A 233 -19.24 -8.21 -7.96
C GLU A 233 -20.50 -7.94 -8.77
N ILE A 234 -21.53 -7.34 -8.15
CA ILE A 234 -22.76 -6.93 -8.84
C ILE A 234 -22.44 -5.93 -9.96
N LYS A 235 -21.59 -4.93 -9.68
CA LYS A 235 -21.19 -3.93 -10.68
C LYS A 235 -20.46 -4.58 -11.87
N GLN A 236 -19.59 -5.53 -11.64
CA GLN A 236 -18.89 -6.28 -12.69
C GLN A 236 -19.88 -7.04 -13.57
N ILE A 237 -20.86 -7.75 -12.97
CA ILE A 237 -21.88 -8.49 -13.69
C ILE A 237 -22.74 -7.55 -14.54
N GLN A 238 -23.17 -6.42 -14.00
CA GLN A 238 -23.99 -5.41 -14.70
C GLN A 238 -23.22 -4.67 -15.78
N GLY A 239 -21.92 -4.44 -15.60
CA GLY A 239 -21.05 -3.76 -16.54
C GLY A 239 -20.60 -4.61 -17.74
N GLY A 240 -20.94 -5.88 -17.79
CA GLY A 240 -20.64 -6.79 -18.92
C GLY A 240 -19.15 -7.11 -19.07
N LYS A 241 -18.40 -7.13 -17.98
CA LYS A 241 -17.00 -7.58 -17.94
C LYS A 241 -16.90 -9.01 -17.42
#